data_d50b6ec35da6a24ffb15482769eb97f1
#
_entry.id   d50b6ec35da6a24ffb15482769eb97f1
#
_cell.length_a   1.000
_cell.length_b   1.000
_cell.length_c   1.000
_cell.angle_alpha   90.00
_cell.angle_beta   90.00
_cell.angle_gamma   90.00
#
_symmetry.space_group_name_H-M   'P 1'
#
loop_
_entity.id
_entity.type
_entity.pdbx_description
1 polymer ?
#
loop_
_entity_poly.entity_id
_entity_poly.type
_entity_poly.pdbx_seq_one_letter_code
_entity_poly.pdbx_strand_id
1 'polypeptide(L)'
;MMRVPGRKLLARALRPLSRTLFPGAVVLGYHRVAAPDWDPLELAVRPDHFAAQVEVLRVSREIVSLGGIARRHAARERLAQFAVLTFDDGYRDFADTVLPIIEALEVPATVFVATGFTGKTFWWDQVAALLAPTENPQATLDISADGHQTWRFNNLDQREQRAATAREICNRLACAKEAEISRVIAQLRAWAGNRRVPQPDGAAMSREQLEALARHPLVEVGAHTVSHGCLAQLAPGVQRSEIAQSKADLEALTRASVSVFSYPNGSFSTETPRMVETLGFTCACTSVEGACTSGTDPYRIPRVWAPDARAPEFRRWLGKWVNGIR
;
A
#
# COMPACT_ATOMS: atom_id res chain seq x y z
N MET A 1 6.68 24.29 -27.77
CA MET A 1 7.09 24.32 -26.36
C MET A 1 8.53 23.85 -26.28
N MET A 2 9.49 24.77 -26.05
CA MET A 2 10.92 24.49 -26.15
C MET A 2 11.39 23.60 -24.98
N ARG A 3 11.98 22.44 -25.28
CA ARG A 3 12.69 21.60 -24.33
C ARG A 3 13.98 22.31 -23.87
N VAL A 4 14.12 22.53 -22.58
CA VAL A 4 15.35 23.11 -21.99
C VAL A 4 16.34 21.97 -21.68
N PRO A 5 17.48 21.84 -22.38
CA PRO A 5 18.40 20.71 -22.28
C PRO A 5 19.38 20.75 -21.10
N GLY A 6 19.17 21.52 -20.08
CA GLY A 6 20.13 21.67 -18.97
C GLY A 6 19.76 20.98 -17.63
N ARG A 7 18.49 20.60 -17.43
CA ARG A 7 18.01 20.11 -16.11
C ARG A 7 18.52 18.71 -15.72
N LYS A 8 18.77 17.85 -16.69
CA LYS A 8 19.28 16.46 -16.42
C LYS A 8 20.74 16.43 -15.98
N LEU A 9 21.56 17.38 -16.40
CA LEU A 9 22.99 17.46 -16.03
C LEU A 9 23.21 18.02 -14.62
N LEU A 10 22.46 19.02 -14.18
CA LEU A 10 22.56 19.57 -12.82
C LEU A 10 22.07 18.58 -11.74
N ALA A 11 21.02 17.82 -12.01
CA ALA A 11 20.54 16.79 -11.08
C ALA A 11 21.56 15.64 -10.88
N ARG A 12 22.39 15.36 -11.88
CA ARG A 12 23.46 14.36 -11.79
C ARG A 12 24.67 14.82 -10.98
N ALA A 13 24.95 16.10 -10.92
CA ALA A 13 26.13 16.67 -10.23
C ALA A 13 25.95 16.75 -8.70
N LEU A 14 24.71 16.82 -8.18
CA LEU A 14 24.41 16.92 -6.75
C LEU A 14 24.25 15.54 -6.05
N ARG A 15 24.38 14.43 -6.79
CA ARG A 15 24.24 13.05 -6.29
C ARG A 15 25.37 12.52 -5.35
N PRO A 16 26.57 13.08 -5.22
CA PRO A 16 27.66 12.37 -4.52
C PRO A 16 27.62 12.44 -2.98
N LEU A 17 27.00 13.42 -2.36
CA LEU A 17 27.12 13.62 -0.90
C LEU A 17 26.16 12.80 -0.02
N SER A 18 25.00 12.40 -0.54
CA SER A 18 24.03 11.56 0.22
C SER A 18 24.34 10.06 0.16
N ARG A 19 25.27 9.64 -0.71
CA ARG A 19 25.56 8.23 -1.00
C ARG A 19 26.42 7.52 0.05
N THR A 20 27.06 8.25 0.96
CA THR A 20 28.09 7.69 1.85
C THR A 20 27.55 7.18 3.17
N LEU A 21 26.36 7.60 3.59
CA LEU A 21 25.83 7.38 4.93
C LEU A 21 24.70 6.33 5.02
N PHE A 22 24.10 5.94 3.89
CA PHE A 22 23.00 4.97 3.89
C PHE A 22 23.26 3.83 2.88
N PRO A 23 23.44 2.58 3.35
CA PRO A 23 23.94 1.49 2.51
C PRO A 23 22.88 0.85 1.59
N GLY A 24 21.61 1.25 1.66
CA GLY A 24 20.52 0.57 0.98
C GLY A 24 19.60 1.45 0.14
N ALA A 25 18.75 0.80 -0.68
CA ALA A 25 17.65 1.44 -1.36
C ALA A 25 16.53 1.80 -0.36
N VAL A 26 15.82 2.89 -0.64
CA VAL A 26 14.60 3.26 0.08
C VAL A 26 13.40 2.74 -0.69
N VAL A 27 12.64 1.84 -0.09
CA VAL A 27 11.37 1.34 -0.63
C VAL A 27 10.24 2.02 0.11
N LEU A 28 9.49 2.87 -0.60
CA LEU A 28 8.36 3.62 -0.05
C LEU A 28 7.07 2.85 -0.22
N GLY A 29 6.31 2.71 0.87
CA GLY A 29 4.95 2.18 0.87
C GLY A 29 3.92 3.29 0.86
N TYR A 30 2.91 3.14 0.02
CA TYR A 30 1.68 3.93 -0.05
C TYR A 30 0.50 2.97 -0.13
N HIS A 31 -0.70 3.46 0.16
CA HIS A 31 -1.95 2.77 -0.19
C HIS A 31 -2.70 3.61 -1.22
N ARG A 32 -3.02 4.86 -0.88
CA ARG A 32 -3.86 5.75 -1.67
C ARG A 32 -3.16 7.06 -2.02
N VAL A 33 -3.48 7.62 -3.18
CA VAL A 33 -3.14 9.01 -3.52
C VAL A 33 -4.44 9.75 -3.85
N ALA A 34 -5.00 10.34 -2.81
CA ALA A 34 -6.31 11.01 -2.85
C ALA A 34 -6.36 12.14 -1.81
N ALA A 35 -7.41 12.95 -1.85
CA ALA A 35 -7.67 13.99 -0.85
C ALA A 35 -9.10 13.86 -0.30
N PRO A 36 -9.44 12.75 0.38
CA PRO A 36 -10.77 12.54 0.93
C PRO A 36 -11.01 13.46 2.13
N ASP A 37 -12.26 13.93 2.30
CA ASP A 37 -12.67 14.71 3.49
C ASP A 37 -12.67 13.87 4.77
N TRP A 38 -12.71 12.55 4.62
CA TRP A 38 -12.74 11.58 5.71
C TRP A 38 -11.79 10.42 5.42
N ASP A 39 -10.66 10.39 6.11
CA ASP A 39 -9.65 9.33 6.05
C ASP A 39 -9.24 8.90 7.48
N PRO A 40 -10.11 8.19 8.20
CA PRO A 40 -9.84 7.80 9.58
C PRO A 40 -8.71 6.79 9.70
N LEU A 41 -8.37 6.09 8.63
CA LEU A 41 -7.32 5.07 8.58
C LEU A 41 -5.95 5.65 8.16
N GLU A 42 -5.93 6.92 7.75
CA GLU A 42 -4.72 7.63 7.34
C GLU A 42 -3.98 6.91 6.18
N LEU A 43 -4.76 6.38 5.22
CA LEU A 43 -4.22 5.66 4.06
C LEU A 43 -3.85 6.57 2.90
N ALA A 44 -4.38 7.80 2.87
CA ALA A 44 -4.25 8.69 1.73
C ALA A 44 -3.09 9.68 1.90
N VAL A 45 -2.31 9.81 0.83
CA VAL A 45 -1.39 10.92 0.60
C VAL A 45 -2.01 11.83 -0.47
N ARG A 46 -2.05 13.14 -0.22
CA ARG A 46 -2.59 14.10 -1.19
C ARG A 46 -1.83 14.06 -2.51
N PRO A 47 -2.51 14.21 -3.67
CA PRO A 47 -1.86 14.15 -4.98
C PRO A 47 -0.72 15.15 -5.17
N ASP A 48 -0.89 16.39 -4.69
CA ASP A 48 0.14 17.43 -4.72
C ASP A 48 1.34 17.09 -3.82
N HIS A 49 1.11 16.48 -2.66
CA HIS A 49 2.17 16.00 -1.78
C HIS A 49 2.91 14.81 -2.41
N PHE A 50 2.21 13.84 -2.96
CA PHE A 50 2.82 12.71 -3.66
C PHE A 50 3.72 13.17 -4.82
N ALA A 51 3.24 14.04 -5.70
CA ALA A 51 4.04 14.59 -6.79
C ALA A 51 5.32 15.29 -6.27
N ALA A 52 5.18 16.08 -5.21
CA ALA A 52 6.32 16.76 -4.58
C ALA A 52 7.30 15.78 -3.90
N GLN A 53 6.82 14.68 -3.31
CA GLN A 53 7.65 13.63 -2.73
C GLN A 53 8.47 12.91 -3.81
N VAL A 54 7.86 12.57 -4.94
CA VAL A 54 8.55 11.98 -6.09
C VAL A 54 9.64 12.90 -6.61
N GLU A 55 9.37 14.21 -6.74
CA GLU A 55 10.40 15.19 -7.13
C GLU A 55 11.57 15.26 -6.12
N VAL A 56 11.30 15.20 -4.81
CA VAL A 56 12.34 15.13 -3.78
C VAL A 56 13.22 13.89 -3.95
N LEU A 57 12.63 12.74 -4.25
CA LEU A 57 13.37 11.50 -4.47
C LEU A 57 14.23 11.56 -5.72
N ARG A 58 13.70 12.05 -6.86
CA ARG A 58 14.43 12.16 -8.13
C ARG A 58 15.71 12.98 -8.08
N VAL A 59 15.76 13.96 -7.19
CA VAL A 59 16.96 14.79 -7.01
C VAL A 59 18.12 13.96 -6.46
N SER A 60 17.86 13.02 -5.56
CA SER A 60 18.89 12.28 -4.85
C SER A 60 19.04 10.82 -5.26
N ARG A 61 18.03 10.21 -5.87
CA ARG A 61 17.97 8.78 -6.17
C ARG A 61 17.43 8.53 -7.58
N GLU A 62 17.77 7.37 -8.12
CA GLU A 62 17.11 6.82 -9.30
C GLU A 62 15.91 6.00 -8.84
N ILE A 63 14.71 6.35 -9.33
CA ILE A 63 13.50 5.59 -9.01
C ILE A 63 13.41 4.42 -10.00
N VAL A 64 13.24 3.22 -9.45
CA VAL A 64 13.14 1.96 -10.22
C VAL A 64 11.97 1.13 -9.70
N SER A 65 11.50 0.13 -10.48
CA SER A 65 10.48 -0.81 -10.01
C SER A 65 11.05 -1.76 -8.95
N LEU A 66 10.19 -2.44 -8.21
CA LEU A 66 10.61 -3.40 -7.19
C LEU A 66 11.37 -4.58 -7.80
N GLY A 67 10.89 -5.14 -8.92
CA GLY A 67 11.63 -6.15 -9.66
C GLY A 67 12.97 -5.63 -10.20
N GLY A 68 13.06 -4.31 -10.47
CA GLY A 68 14.31 -3.64 -10.79
C GLY A 68 15.32 -3.69 -9.64
N ILE A 69 14.86 -3.48 -8.39
CA ILE A 69 15.72 -3.64 -7.20
C ILE A 69 16.08 -5.12 -6.98
N ALA A 70 15.14 -6.04 -7.14
CA ALA A 70 15.42 -7.47 -6.97
C ALA A 70 16.53 -7.96 -7.92
N ARG A 71 16.52 -7.56 -9.18
CA ARG A 71 17.57 -7.88 -10.14
C ARG A 71 18.95 -7.32 -9.74
N ARG A 72 18.99 -6.06 -9.29
CA ARG A 72 20.22 -5.41 -8.83
C ARG A 72 20.76 -6.03 -7.54
N HIS A 73 19.86 -6.40 -6.64
CA HIS A 73 20.20 -7.12 -5.41
C HIS A 73 20.84 -8.48 -5.74
N ALA A 74 20.25 -9.26 -6.65
CA ALA A 74 20.80 -10.54 -7.12
C ALA A 74 22.17 -10.37 -7.80
N ALA A 75 22.38 -9.27 -8.53
CA ALA A 75 23.66 -8.89 -9.13
C ALA A 75 24.67 -8.30 -8.12
N ARG A 76 24.32 -8.22 -6.83
CA ARG A 76 25.14 -7.63 -5.76
C ARG A 76 25.58 -6.19 -6.02
N GLU A 77 24.75 -5.43 -6.73
CA GLU A 77 25.00 -4.01 -6.96
C GLU A 77 24.83 -3.20 -5.66
N ARG A 78 25.44 -2.02 -5.65
CA ARG A 78 25.22 -1.04 -4.58
C ARG A 78 23.84 -0.43 -4.70
N LEU A 79 22.96 -0.61 -3.70
CA LEU A 79 21.56 -0.22 -3.76
C LEU A 79 21.28 1.23 -3.26
N ALA A 80 22.21 1.87 -2.58
CA ALA A 80 22.02 3.18 -1.94
C ALA A 80 21.55 4.32 -2.88
N GLN A 81 21.72 4.17 -4.17
CA GLN A 81 21.35 5.16 -5.18
C GLN A 81 19.90 5.03 -5.67
N PHE A 82 19.18 4.00 -5.22
CA PHE A 82 17.85 3.69 -5.74
C PHE A 82 16.74 4.01 -4.73
N ALA A 83 15.58 4.34 -5.25
CA ALA A 83 14.31 4.39 -4.54
C ALA A 83 13.27 3.59 -5.30
N VAL A 84 12.28 3.06 -4.59
CA VAL A 84 11.14 2.33 -5.16
C VAL A 84 9.86 2.93 -4.63
N LEU A 85 8.87 3.10 -5.48
CA LEU A 85 7.50 3.48 -5.12
C LEU A 85 6.64 2.22 -5.16
N THR A 86 6.04 1.85 -4.02
CA THR A 86 5.13 0.70 -3.94
C THR A 86 3.77 1.14 -3.40
N PHE A 87 2.70 0.55 -3.91
CA PHE A 87 1.32 0.82 -3.53
C PHE A 87 0.63 -0.49 -3.19
N ASP A 88 0.01 -0.58 -2.02
CA ASP A 88 -0.69 -1.79 -1.60
C ASP A 88 -2.18 -1.74 -1.97
N ASP A 89 -2.86 -2.88 -1.88
CA ASP A 89 -4.28 -3.18 -2.05
C ASP A 89 -4.78 -3.13 -3.51
N GLY A 90 -4.31 -2.21 -4.32
CA GLY A 90 -4.80 -2.04 -5.69
C GLY A 90 -5.99 -1.08 -5.77
N TYR A 91 -5.94 0.03 -5.03
CA TYR A 91 -6.93 1.10 -5.10
C TYR A 91 -7.04 1.72 -6.49
N ARG A 92 -8.27 2.11 -6.87
CA ARG A 92 -8.57 2.73 -8.17
C ARG A 92 -7.83 4.04 -8.38
N ASP A 93 -7.54 4.78 -7.32
CA ASP A 93 -6.79 6.02 -7.40
C ASP A 93 -5.34 5.83 -7.91
N PHE A 94 -4.81 4.59 -7.89
CA PHE A 94 -3.56 4.30 -8.58
C PHE A 94 -3.71 4.54 -10.10
N ALA A 95 -4.78 4.06 -10.71
CA ALA A 95 -5.03 4.29 -12.14
C ALA A 95 -5.44 5.75 -12.45
N ASP A 96 -6.29 6.32 -11.60
CA ASP A 96 -6.92 7.61 -11.87
C ASP A 96 -6.04 8.81 -11.48
N THR A 97 -5.15 8.65 -10.49
CA THR A 97 -4.34 9.74 -9.91
C THR A 97 -2.85 9.47 -9.98
N VAL A 98 -2.39 8.28 -9.54
CA VAL A 98 -0.95 7.98 -9.50
C VAL A 98 -0.36 7.87 -10.90
N LEU A 99 -1.03 7.13 -11.81
CA LEU A 99 -0.53 6.91 -13.16
C LEU A 99 -0.23 8.22 -13.91
N PRO A 100 -1.14 9.21 -14.00
CA PRO A 100 -0.82 10.48 -14.65
C PRO A 100 0.38 11.22 -14.03
N ILE A 101 0.55 11.12 -12.71
CA ILE A 101 1.68 11.77 -12.02
C ILE A 101 3.00 11.08 -12.35
N ILE A 102 3.06 9.75 -12.30
CA ILE A 102 4.29 9.00 -12.62
C ILE A 102 4.65 9.10 -14.10
N GLU A 103 3.66 9.19 -15.00
CA GLU A 103 3.87 9.47 -16.43
C GLU A 103 4.51 10.84 -16.64
N ALA A 104 3.94 11.88 -16.04
CA ALA A 104 4.46 13.24 -16.14
C ALA A 104 5.89 13.37 -15.58
N LEU A 105 6.23 12.55 -14.59
CA LEU A 105 7.54 12.51 -13.94
C LEU A 105 8.49 11.47 -14.54
N GLU A 106 8.04 10.64 -15.48
CA GLU A 106 8.80 9.56 -16.12
C GLU A 106 9.45 8.61 -15.10
N VAL A 107 8.71 8.18 -14.07
CA VAL A 107 9.20 7.27 -13.01
C VAL A 107 8.34 6.02 -12.91
N PRO A 108 8.94 4.83 -12.67
CA PRO A 108 8.18 3.62 -12.47
C PRO A 108 7.59 3.52 -11.05
N ALA A 109 6.49 2.75 -10.94
CA ALA A 109 5.89 2.36 -9.67
C ALA A 109 5.45 0.89 -9.70
N THR A 110 5.38 0.26 -8.53
CA THR A 110 4.87 -1.10 -8.34
C THR A 110 3.56 -1.04 -7.56
N VAL A 111 2.50 -1.70 -8.05
CA VAL A 111 1.22 -1.81 -7.36
C VAL A 111 0.92 -3.26 -7.02
N PHE A 112 0.61 -3.55 -5.75
CA PHE A 112 0.23 -4.86 -5.27
C PHE A 112 -1.29 -4.95 -5.16
N VAL A 113 -1.88 -6.00 -5.76
CA VAL A 113 -3.33 -6.12 -5.90
C VAL A 113 -3.87 -7.29 -5.09
N ALA A 114 -4.82 -7.01 -4.19
CA ALA A 114 -5.63 -8.02 -3.51
C ALA A 114 -6.77 -8.45 -4.45
N THR A 115 -6.60 -9.60 -5.13
CA THR A 115 -7.40 -9.95 -6.32
C THR A 115 -8.88 -10.18 -6.03
N GLY A 116 -9.23 -10.63 -4.84
CA GLY A 116 -10.61 -10.84 -4.41
C GLY A 116 -11.44 -9.56 -4.30
N PHE A 117 -10.78 -8.40 -4.29
CA PHE A 117 -11.43 -7.09 -4.21
C PHE A 117 -11.57 -6.39 -5.57
N THR A 118 -11.05 -6.94 -6.65
CA THR A 118 -11.13 -6.32 -7.99
C THR A 118 -12.55 -5.84 -8.30
N GLY A 119 -12.70 -4.53 -8.57
CA GLY A 119 -13.99 -3.87 -8.83
C GLY A 119 -14.93 -3.75 -7.63
N LYS A 120 -14.46 -4.04 -6.41
CA LYS A 120 -15.25 -3.99 -5.18
C LYS A 120 -14.73 -2.89 -4.25
N THR A 121 -15.52 -2.60 -3.22
CA THR A 121 -15.12 -1.75 -2.11
C THR A 121 -14.46 -2.60 -1.03
N PHE A 122 -13.34 -2.16 -0.50
CA PHE A 122 -12.68 -2.83 0.61
C PHE A 122 -13.54 -2.78 1.88
N TRP A 123 -13.49 -3.83 2.69
CA TRP A 123 -14.31 -3.90 3.90
C TRP A 123 -13.92 -2.82 4.94
N TRP A 124 -12.66 -2.44 5.03
CA TRP A 124 -12.19 -1.38 5.92
C TRP A 124 -12.67 0.01 5.47
N ASP A 125 -12.78 0.26 4.17
CA ASP A 125 -13.38 1.49 3.65
C ASP A 125 -14.89 1.54 3.92
N GLN A 126 -15.57 0.38 3.93
CA GLN A 126 -16.98 0.32 4.34
C GLN A 126 -17.13 0.70 5.83
N VAL A 127 -16.24 0.20 6.70
CA VAL A 127 -16.20 0.58 8.12
C VAL A 127 -15.98 2.10 8.27
N ALA A 128 -14.97 2.62 7.57
CA ALA A 128 -14.67 4.05 7.57
C ALA A 128 -15.87 4.89 7.13
N ALA A 129 -16.51 4.52 6.03
CA ALA A 129 -17.65 5.25 5.48
C ALA A 129 -18.89 5.19 6.39
N LEU A 130 -19.16 4.05 7.04
CA LEU A 130 -20.27 3.91 7.99
C LEU A 130 -20.08 4.74 9.26
N LEU A 131 -18.84 5.00 9.63
CA LEU A 131 -18.49 5.88 10.76
C LEU A 131 -18.22 7.33 10.35
N ALA A 132 -18.41 7.71 9.09
CA ALA A 132 -18.22 9.08 8.65
C ALA A 132 -19.14 10.05 9.43
N PRO A 133 -18.68 11.29 9.70
CA PRO A 133 -19.47 12.31 10.39
C PRO A 133 -20.82 12.56 9.72
N THR A 134 -21.85 12.89 10.50
CA THR A 134 -23.21 13.13 10.03
C THR A 134 -23.88 14.23 10.84
N GLU A 135 -24.95 14.82 10.32
CA GLU A 135 -25.72 15.87 10.99
C GLU A 135 -26.39 15.38 12.29
N ASN A 136 -26.88 14.14 12.32
CA ASN A 136 -27.54 13.53 13.47
C ASN A 136 -26.76 12.28 13.94
N PRO A 137 -25.63 12.45 14.64
CA PRO A 137 -24.81 11.34 15.06
C PRO A 137 -25.42 10.59 16.26
N GLN A 138 -25.44 9.26 16.19
CA GLN A 138 -25.63 8.45 17.38
C GLN A 138 -24.36 8.49 18.23
N ALA A 139 -24.52 8.67 19.56
CA ALA A 139 -23.39 8.82 20.48
C ALA A 139 -22.77 7.47 20.89
N THR A 140 -23.47 6.37 20.71
CA THR A 140 -23.03 5.05 21.17
C THR A 140 -23.18 3.99 20.07
N LEU A 141 -22.31 2.98 20.12
CA LEU A 141 -22.32 1.82 19.22
C LEU A 141 -21.92 0.58 20.01
N ASP A 142 -22.76 -0.45 19.97
CA ASP A 142 -22.45 -1.76 20.50
C ASP A 142 -22.36 -2.77 19.33
N ILE A 143 -21.25 -3.53 19.25
CA ILE A 143 -21.00 -4.55 18.22
C ILE A 143 -20.76 -5.89 18.91
N SER A 144 -21.49 -6.92 18.51
CA SER A 144 -21.22 -8.31 18.88
C SER A 144 -20.47 -9.01 17.75
N ALA A 145 -19.17 -9.20 17.89
CA ALA A 145 -18.33 -9.77 16.82
C ALA A 145 -18.48 -11.30 16.72
N ASP A 146 -18.36 -12.01 17.84
CA ASP A 146 -18.33 -13.47 17.93
C ASP A 146 -19.54 -14.08 18.67
N GLY A 147 -20.47 -13.24 19.13
CA GLY A 147 -21.61 -13.65 19.95
C GLY A 147 -21.31 -13.76 21.46
N HIS A 148 -20.06 -13.60 21.87
CA HIS A 148 -19.61 -13.70 23.27
C HIS A 148 -19.10 -12.36 23.81
N GLN A 149 -18.45 -11.55 22.98
CA GLN A 149 -17.94 -10.22 23.33
C GLN A 149 -18.72 -9.12 22.64
N THR A 150 -19.09 -8.10 23.42
CA THR A 150 -19.65 -6.86 22.88
C THR A 150 -18.60 -5.76 22.96
N TRP A 151 -18.27 -5.18 21.82
CA TRP A 151 -17.45 -3.98 21.73
C TRP A 151 -18.33 -2.79 21.90
N ARG A 152 -18.06 -1.94 22.90
CA ARG A 152 -18.83 -0.74 23.17
C ARG A 152 -18.01 0.49 22.91
N PHE A 153 -18.56 1.39 22.09
CA PHE A 153 -17.97 2.67 21.70
C PHE A 153 -18.93 3.81 22.12
N ASN A 154 -18.36 4.88 22.66
CA ASN A 154 -19.10 6.03 23.16
C ASN A 154 -18.57 7.32 22.53
N ASN A 155 -19.29 8.44 22.72
CA ASN A 155 -18.92 9.76 22.23
C ASN A 155 -18.76 9.83 20.70
N LEU A 156 -19.53 9.03 19.96
CA LEU A 156 -19.51 9.00 18.50
C LEU A 156 -20.21 10.21 17.84
N ASP A 157 -20.68 11.16 18.62
CA ASP A 157 -21.03 12.52 18.21
C ASP A 157 -19.80 13.37 17.88
N GLN A 158 -18.59 12.96 18.36
CA GLN A 158 -17.32 13.62 18.10
C GLN A 158 -16.60 12.98 16.91
N ARG A 159 -16.10 13.81 15.99
CA ARG A 159 -15.40 13.38 14.77
C ARG A 159 -14.15 12.54 15.08
N GLU A 160 -13.36 12.99 16.04
CA GLU A 160 -12.11 12.32 16.46
C GLU A 160 -12.38 10.93 17.04
N GLN A 161 -13.46 10.81 17.83
CA GLN A 161 -13.85 9.52 18.41
C GLN A 161 -14.36 8.55 17.35
N ARG A 162 -15.07 9.03 16.32
CA ARG A 162 -15.45 8.21 15.17
C ARG A 162 -14.22 7.68 14.42
N ALA A 163 -13.21 8.54 14.21
CA ALA A 163 -11.96 8.14 13.58
C ALA A 163 -11.22 7.08 14.40
N ALA A 164 -11.11 7.29 15.71
CA ALA A 164 -10.50 6.32 16.61
C ALA A 164 -11.25 4.98 16.60
N THR A 165 -12.59 5.02 16.61
CA THR A 165 -13.43 3.81 16.54
C THR A 165 -13.27 3.07 15.21
N ALA A 166 -13.20 3.80 14.09
CA ALA A 166 -12.94 3.17 12.79
C ALA A 166 -11.61 2.41 12.78
N ARG A 167 -10.54 3.05 13.26
CA ARG A 167 -9.22 2.41 13.40
C ARG A 167 -9.27 1.19 14.29
N GLU A 168 -9.92 1.30 15.44
CA GLU A 168 -10.03 0.19 16.40
C GLU A 168 -10.78 -0.99 15.81
N ILE A 169 -11.93 -0.77 15.16
CA ILE A 169 -12.70 -1.84 14.50
C ILE A 169 -11.85 -2.48 13.39
N CYS A 170 -11.21 -1.68 12.52
CA CYS A 170 -10.37 -2.22 11.47
C CYS A 170 -9.20 -3.03 12.02
N ASN A 171 -8.54 -2.57 13.08
CA ASN A 171 -7.45 -3.31 13.72
C ASN A 171 -7.92 -4.66 14.30
N ARG A 172 -9.09 -4.69 14.94
CA ARG A 172 -9.69 -5.93 15.47
C ARG A 172 -10.04 -6.92 14.36
N LEU A 173 -10.48 -6.41 13.20
CA LEU A 173 -10.91 -7.21 12.06
C LEU A 173 -9.79 -7.55 11.07
N ALA A 174 -8.61 -6.95 11.19
CA ALA A 174 -7.52 -7.11 10.21
C ALA A 174 -7.15 -8.58 9.93
N CYS A 175 -7.29 -9.45 10.94
CA CYS A 175 -7.02 -10.87 10.83
C CYS A 175 -8.28 -11.74 11.07
N ALA A 176 -9.46 -11.14 11.05
CA ALA A 176 -10.72 -11.86 11.26
C ALA A 176 -11.14 -12.65 10.01
N LYS A 177 -11.99 -13.63 10.21
CA LYS A 177 -12.60 -14.38 9.09
C LYS A 177 -13.66 -13.53 8.38
N GLU A 178 -13.85 -13.75 7.09
CA GLU A 178 -14.84 -13.04 6.27
C GLU A 178 -16.25 -13.01 6.89
N ALA A 179 -16.68 -14.13 7.51
CA ALA A 179 -17.99 -14.21 8.17
C ALA A 179 -18.11 -13.24 9.36
N GLU A 180 -17.02 -13.01 10.10
CA GLU A 180 -16.98 -12.06 11.21
C GLU A 180 -16.98 -10.63 10.70
N ILE A 181 -16.15 -10.32 9.71
CA ILE A 181 -16.11 -9.02 9.04
C ILE A 181 -17.50 -8.64 8.52
N SER A 182 -18.16 -9.56 7.80
CA SER A 182 -19.50 -9.36 7.25
C SER A 182 -20.55 -9.10 8.33
N ARG A 183 -20.47 -9.82 9.46
CA ARG A 183 -21.37 -9.63 10.61
C ARG A 183 -21.20 -8.26 11.24
N VAL A 184 -19.98 -7.81 11.45
CA VAL A 184 -19.67 -6.49 12.00
C VAL A 184 -20.15 -5.39 11.06
N ILE A 185 -19.90 -5.50 9.76
CA ILE A 185 -20.39 -4.52 8.76
C ILE A 185 -21.92 -4.45 8.75
N ALA A 186 -22.60 -5.59 8.85
CA ALA A 186 -24.07 -5.59 8.93
C ALA A 186 -24.59 -4.83 10.15
N GLN A 187 -23.96 -4.99 11.33
CA GLN A 187 -24.32 -4.25 12.54
C GLN A 187 -24.02 -2.75 12.41
N LEU A 188 -22.87 -2.39 11.82
CA LEU A 188 -22.53 -1.00 11.51
C LEU A 188 -23.55 -0.35 10.56
N ARG A 189 -24.02 -1.07 9.53
CA ARG A 189 -25.05 -0.61 8.61
C ARG A 189 -26.39 -0.36 9.34
N ALA A 190 -26.80 -1.29 10.19
CA ALA A 190 -28.01 -1.16 11.00
C ALA A 190 -27.91 0.07 11.94
N TRP A 191 -26.79 0.22 12.61
CA TRP A 191 -26.50 1.36 13.46
C TRP A 191 -26.51 2.69 12.69
N ALA A 192 -25.90 2.72 11.50
CA ALA A 192 -25.90 3.89 10.64
C ALA A 192 -27.27 4.23 10.03
N GLY A 193 -28.32 3.44 10.30
CA GLY A 193 -29.67 3.67 9.78
C GLY A 193 -29.84 3.32 8.32
N ASN A 194 -29.16 2.28 7.84
CA ASN A 194 -29.17 1.81 6.43
C ASN A 194 -28.86 2.94 5.42
N ARG A 195 -28.11 3.95 5.83
CA ARG A 195 -27.67 4.99 4.92
C ARG A 195 -26.93 4.35 3.75
N ARG A 196 -27.29 4.81 2.54
CA ARG A 196 -26.50 4.46 1.36
C ARG A 196 -25.09 5.01 1.60
N VAL A 197 -24.18 4.14 1.96
CA VAL A 197 -22.76 4.50 2.02
C VAL A 197 -22.41 4.97 0.61
N PRO A 198 -22.00 6.22 0.41
CA PRO A 198 -21.46 6.64 -0.88
C PRO A 198 -20.43 5.57 -1.25
N GLN A 199 -20.40 5.14 -2.52
CA GLN A 199 -19.25 4.34 -2.92
C GLN A 199 -18.03 5.19 -2.57
N PRO A 200 -17.18 4.74 -1.63
CA PRO A 200 -16.02 5.52 -1.29
C PRO A 200 -15.22 5.77 -2.56
N ASP A 201 -14.61 6.93 -2.69
CA ASP A 201 -13.63 7.20 -3.76
C ASP A 201 -12.49 6.17 -3.77
N GLY A 202 -12.44 5.27 -2.78
CA GLY A 202 -11.50 4.21 -2.52
C GLY A 202 -11.89 2.79 -2.96
N ALA A 203 -12.69 2.61 -4.01
CA ALA A 203 -12.89 1.27 -4.57
C ALA A 203 -11.59 0.70 -5.16
N ALA A 204 -11.46 -0.64 -5.17
CA ALA A 204 -10.40 -1.31 -5.90
C ALA A 204 -10.52 -1.06 -7.41
N MET A 205 -9.40 -1.13 -8.11
CA MET A 205 -9.35 -1.06 -9.57
C MET A 205 -10.27 -2.09 -10.21
N SER A 206 -10.89 -1.71 -11.33
CA SER A 206 -11.65 -2.64 -12.16
C SER A 206 -10.70 -3.57 -12.93
N ARG A 207 -11.28 -4.64 -13.51
CA ARG A 207 -10.54 -5.55 -14.37
C ARG A 207 -9.90 -4.81 -15.55
N GLU A 208 -10.64 -3.92 -16.19
CA GLU A 208 -10.19 -3.14 -17.34
C GLU A 208 -9.03 -2.19 -16.98
N GLN A 209 -9.10 -1.56 -15.82
CA GLN A 209 -8.00 -0.71 -15.32
C GLN A 209 -6.73 -1.54 -15.08
N LEU A 210 -6.84 -2.72 -14.45
CA LEU A 210 -5.70 -3.61 -14.23
C LEU A 210 -5.08 -4.11 -15.54
N GLU A 211 -5.91 -4.48 -16.53
CA GLU A 211 -5.46 -4.89 -17.86
C GLU A 211 -4.72 -3.76 -18.60
N ALA A 212 -5.18 -2.53 -18.45
CA ALA A 212 -4.51 -1.35 -19.04
C ALA A 212 -3.18 -1.05 -18.35
N LEU A 213 -3.16 -1.07 -17.01
CA LEU A 213 -1.95 -0.81 -16.21
C LEU A 213 -0.84 -1.82 -16.46
N ALA A 214 -1.19 -3.10 -16.61
CA ALA A 214 -0.20 -4.15 -16.86
C ALA A 214 0.55 -4.00 -18.19
N ARG A 215 0.00 -3.25 -19.14
CA ARG A 215 0.64 -2.92 -20.43
C ARG A 215 1.49 -1.64 -20.34
N HIS A 216 1.39 -0.92 -19.24
CA HIS A 216 2.05 0.37 -19.11
C HIS A 216 3.51 0.21 -18.70
N PRO A 217 4.49 0.78 -19.45
CA PRO A 217 5.92 0.51 -19.22
C PRO A 217 6.46 1.01 -17.88
N LEU A 218 5.77 1.94 -17.23
CA LEU A 218 6.14 2.46 -15.91
C LEU A 218 5.46 1.73 -14.75
N VAL A 219 4.56 0.77 -15.02
CA VAL A 219 3.80 0.08 -13.97
C VAL A 219 4.24 -1.37 -13.88
N GLU A 220 4.60 -1.79 -12.67
CA GLU A 220 4.81 -3.19 -12.32
C GLU A 220 3.64 -3.66 -11.43
N VAL A 221 2.93 -4.70 -11.86
CA VAL A 221 1.84 -5.29 -11.08
C VAL A 221 2.38 -6.45 -10.26
N GLY A 222 2.11 -6.43 -8.95
CA GLY A 222 2.46 -7.46 -7.98
C GLY A 222 1.24 -8.06 -7.29
N ALA A 223 1.42 -9.19 -6.62
CA ALA A 223 0.34 -9.88 -5.92
C ALA A 223 0.29 -9.49 -4.42
N HIS A 224 -0.95 -9.46 -3.87
CA HIS A 224 -1.24 -9.11 -2.48
C HIS A 224 -2.28 -10.06 -1.86
N THR A 225 -2.18 -11.36 -2.15
CA THR A 225 -3.15 -12.42 -1.84
C THR A 225 -4.51 -12.22 -2.54
N VAL A 226 -5.42 -13.13 -2.31
CA VAL A 226 -6.82 -13.03 -2.79
C VAL A 226 -7.65 -12.21 -1.79
N SER A 227 -7.67 -12.63 -0.52
CA SER A 227 -8.59 -12.10 0.49
C SER A 227 -8.01 -10.98 1.36
N HIS A 228 -6.73 -10.61 1.17
CA HIS A 228 -5.99 -9.69 2.03
C HIS A 228 -5.92 -10.18 3.50
N GLY A 229 -5.93 -11.49 3.71
CA GLY A 229 -5.89 -12.11 5.04
C GLY A 229 -4.51 -12.09 5.71
N CYS A 230 -4.47 -12.13 7.04
CA CYS A 230 -3.23 -12.27 7.82
C CYS A 230 -2.62 -13.66 7.63
N LEU A 231 -1.65 -13.79 6.72
CA LEU A 231 -1.07 -15.08 6.34
C LEU A 231 -0.55 -15.89 7.53
N ALA A 232 0.12 -15.25 8.51
CA ALA A 232 0.67 -15.93 9.67
C ALA A 232 -0.39 -16.68 10.53
N GLN A 233 -1.66 -16.31 10.42
CA GLN A 233 -2.77 -16.93 11.17
C GLN A 233 -3.49 -18.04 10.37
N LEU A 234 -3.13 -18.20 9.09
CA LEU A 234 -3.72 -19.22 8.23
C LEU A 234 -2.92 -20.51 8.27
N ALA A 235 -3.61 -21.65 8.10
CA ALA A 235 -2.93 -22.93 7.92
C ALA A 235 -2.01 -22.88 6.66
N PRO A 236 -0.87 -23.58 6.65
CA PRO A 236 0.10 -23.52 5.57
C PRO A 236 -0.46 -23.77 4.17
N GLY A 237 -1.40 -24.71 4.03
CA GLY A 237 -2.07 -24.97 2.75
C GLY A 237 -2.93 -23.81 2.27
N VAL A 238 -3.59 -23.08 3.22
CA VAL A 238 -4.41 -21.92 2.91
C VAL A 238 -3.50 -20.74 2.53
N GLN A 239 -2.39 -20.50 3.26
CA GLN A 239 -1.40 -19.49 2.87
C GLN A 239 -0.93 -19.69 1.43
N ARG A 240 -0.54 -20.94 1.10
CA ARG A 240 -0.07 -21.29 -0.24
C ARG A 240 -1.16 -21.03 -1.30
N SER A 241 -2.41 -21.38 -1.02
CA SER A 241 -3.54 -21.13 -1.93
C SER A 241 -3.78 -19.64 -2.15
N GLU A 242 -3.80 -18.83 -1.09
CA GLU A 242 -3.95 -17.36 -1.16
C GLU A 242 -2.88 -16.71 -2.04
N ILE A 243 -1.62 -17.12 -1.87
CA ILE A 243 -0.50 -16.58 -2.63
C ILE A 243 -0.51 -17.08 -4.08
N ALA A 244 -0.70 -18.38 -4.29
CA ALA A 244 -0.68 -18.99 -5.63
C ALA A 244 -1.87 -18.51 -6.48
N GLN A 245 -3.07 -18.46 -5.91
CA GLN A 245 -4.27 -18.04 -6.63
C GLN A 245 -4.19 -16.57 -7.03
N SER A 246 -3.75 -15.68 -6.13
CA SER A 246 -3.60 -14.25 -6.46
C SER A 246 -2.62 -14.03 -7.62
N LYS A 247 -1.51 -14.80 -7.66
CA LYS A 247 -0.57 -14.79 -8.78
C LYS A 247 -1.27 -15.24 -10.07
N ALA A 248 -1.93 -16.39 -10.04
CA ALA A 248 -2.60 -16.96 -11.21
C ALA A 248 -3.71 -16.04 -11.74
N ASP A 249 -4.51 -15.43 -10.86
CA ASP A 249 -5.56 -14.48 -11.23
C ASP A 249 -4.98 -13.27 -11.97
N LEU A 250 -3.89 -12.70 -11.44
CA LEU A 250 -3.24 -11.55 -12.08
C LEU A 250 -2.58 -11.92 -13.40
N GLU A 251 -1.87 -13.06 -13.49
CA GLU A 251 -1.25 -13.52 -14.72
C GLU A 251 -2.29 -13.81 -15.82
N ALA A 252 -3.43 -14.41 -15.45
CA ALA A 252 -4.54 -14.64 -16.37
C ALA A 252 -5.17 -13.32 -16.85
N LEU A 253 -5.30 -12.34 -15.95
CA LEU A 253 -5.87 -11.04 -16.24
C LEU A 253 -4.93 -10.16 -17.08
N THR A 254 -3.68 -10.07 -16.69
CA THR A 254 -2.70 -9.15 -17.29
C THR A 254 -1.98 -9.75 -18.50
N ARG A 255 -2.02 -11.07 -18.66
CA ARG A 255 -1.24 -11.84 -19.64
C ARG A 255 0.27 -11.60 -19.54
N ALA A 256 0.72 -11.24 -18.34
CA ALA A 256 2.11 -10.98 -18.01
C ALA A 256 2.52 -11.76 -16.76
N SER A 257 3.80 -12.07 -16.63
CA SER A 257 4.31 -12.74 -15.43
C SER A 257 4.28 -11.81 -14.22
N VAL A 258 3.77 -12.29 -13.09
CA VAL A 258 3.73 -11.59 -11.81
C VAL A 258 4.82 -12.14 -10.91
N SER A 259 5.86 -11.34 -10.68
CA SER A 259 7.09 -11.77 -10.02
C SER A 259 7.38 -11.12 -8.67
N VAL A 260 6.55 -10.17 -8.23
CA VAL A 260 6.73 -9.46 -6.96
C VAL A 260 5.50 -9.59 -6.07
N PHE A 261 5.73 -9.65 -4.75
CA PHE A 261 4.69 -9.89 -3.74
C PHE A 261 4.77 -8.88 -2.59
N SER A 262 3.65 -8.60 -1.93
CA SER A 262 3.60 -7.89 -0.65
C SER A 262 2.74 -8.68 0.33
N TYR A 263 3.21 -8.80 1.59
CA TYR A 263 2.46 -9.50 2.65
C TYR A 263 1.37 -8.58 3.21
N PRO A 264 0.07 -8.93 3.11
CA PRO A 264 -1.00 -8.14 3.73
C PRO A 264 -0.74 -7.93 5.23
N ASN A 265 -0.94 -6.70 5.70
CA ASN A 265 -0.68 -6.30 7.09
C ASN A 265 0.75 -6.59 7.57
N GLY A 266 1.71 -6.87 6.68
CA GLY A 266 3.03 -7.36 7.04
C GLY A 266 3.02 -8.74 7.71
N SER A 267 1.92 -9.49 7.60
CA SER A 267 1.70 -10.77 8.29
C SER A 267 2.30 -11.93 7.51
N PHE A 268 3.32 -12.58 8.09
CA PHE A 268 3.92 -13.81 7.55
C PHE A 268 4.51 -14.66 8.68
N SER A 269 4.51 -15.98 8.51
CA SER A 269 5.21 -16.93 9.38
C SER A 269 6.66 -17.10 8.94
N THR A 270 7.44 -17.89 9.69
CA THR A 270 8.82 -18.24 9.29
C THR A 270 8.87 -19.00 7.96
N GLU A 271 7.79 -19.71 7.59
CA GLU A 271 7.72 -20.53 6.38
C GLU A 271 7.17 -19.76 5.16
N THR A 272 6.38 -18.71 5.39
CA THR A 272 5.71 -17.96 4.31
C THR A 272 6.69 -17.42 3.25
N PRO A 273 7.86 -16.85 3.61
CA PRO A 273 8.84 -16.37 2.61
C PRO A 273 9.32 -17.48 1.67
N ARG A 274 9.53 -18.69 2.20
CA ARG A 274 9.90 -19.84 1.37
C ARG A 274 8.75 -20.30 0.47
N MET A 275 7.51 -20.17 0.90
CA MET A 275 6.35 -20.45 0.03
C MET A 275 6.31 -19.47 -1.13
N VAL A 276 6.53 -18.17 -0.87
CA VAL A 276 6.60 -17.12 -1.90
C VAL A 276 7.71 -17.43 -2.91
N GLU A 277 8.91 -17.79 -2.44
CA GLU A 277 10.03 -18.23 -3.28
C GLU A 277 9.65 -19.42 -4.17
N THR A 278 9.10 -20.49 -3.58
CA THR A 278 8.75 -21.72 -4.32
C THR A 278 7.61 -21.54 -5.31
N LEU A 279 6.80 -20.48 -5.16
CA LEU A 279 5.75 -20.07 -6.10
C LEU A 279 6.28 -19.19 -7.25
N GLY A 280 7.61 -18.98 -7.31
CA GLY A 280 8.27 -18.31 -8.42
C GLY A 280 8.21 -16.79 -8.37
N PHE A 281 8.00 -16.19 -7.19
CA PHE A 281 8.26 -14.76 -7.00
C PHE A 281 9.76 -14.51 -6.87
N THR A 282 10.22 -13.36 -7.31
CA THR A 282 11.63 -12.94 -7.22
C THR A 282 11.93 -12.17 -5.94
N CYS A 283 10.93 -11.53 -5.38
CA CYS A 283 11.05 -10.82 -4.10
C CYS A 283 9.68 -10.55 -3.46
N ALA A 284 9.73 -10.19 -2.16
CA ALA A 284 8.53 -9.77 -1.42
C ALA A 284 8.81 -8.65 -0.43
N CYS A 285 7.86 -7.72 -0.30
CA CYS A 285 7.89 -6.61 0.65
C CYS A 285 7.19 -6.95 1.95
N THR A 286 7.75 -6.48 3.06
CA THR A 286 7.15 -6.50 4.40
C THR A 286 6.69 -5.10 4.81
N SER A 287 6.07 -4.99 5.99
CA SER A 287 5.79 -3.72 6.66
C SER A 287 6.85 -3.38 7.73
N VAL A 288 7.94 -4.12 7.79
CA VAL A 288 9.07 -3.80 8.68
C VAL A 288 9.81 -2.60 8.12
N GLU A 289 9.99 -1.57 8.96
CA GLU A 289 10.69 -0.36 8.55
C GLU A 289 12.19 -0.59 8.39
N GLY A 290 12.75 -0.06 7.31
CA GLY A 290 14.18 -0.16 7.04
C GLY A 290 14.55 0.13 5.60
N ALA A 291 15.83 -0.10 5.30
CA ALA A 291 16.38 0.00 3.96
C ALA A 291 16.70 -1.36 3.36
N CYS A 292 16.52 -1.48 2.06
CA CYS A 292 16.95 -2.66 1.31
C CYS A 292 18.46 -2.58 1.01
N THR A 293 19.25 -3.41 1.68
CA THR A 293 20.72 -3.51 1.50
C THR A 293 21.07 -4.77 0.71
N SER A 294 22.35 -4.93 0.34
CA SER A 294 22.83 -6.15 -0.30
C SER A 294 22.75 -7.40 0.58
N GLY A 295 22.59 -7.24 1.91
CA GLY A 295 22.39 -8.34 2.85
C GLY A 295 20.92 -8.60 3.21
N THR A 296 19.98 -7.86 2.62
CA THR A 296 18.55 -8.04 2.86
C THR A 296 18.07 -9.35 2.23
N ASP A 297 17.27 -10.13 2.95
CA ASP A 297 16.54 -11.26 2.37
C ASP A 297 15.57 -10.75 1.28
N PRO A 298 15.67 -11.18 0.03
CA PRO A 298 14.82 -10.71 -1.06
C PRO A 298 13.33 -10.97 -0.83
N TYR A 299 12.99 -11.94 0.02
CA TYR A 299 11.60 -12.23 0.39
C TYR A 299 11.15 -11.53 1.69
N ARG A 300 11.96 -10.59 2.18
CA ARG A 300 11.68 -9.75 3.37
C ARG A 300 12.16 -8.31 3.19
N ILE A 301 11.91 -7.74 2.03
CA ILE A 301 12.33 -6.35 1.74
C ILE A 301 11.58 -5.39 2.67
N PRO A 302 12.31 -4.62 3.49
CA PRO A 302 11.71 -3.62 4.37
C PRO A 302 11.22 -2.42 3.58
N ARG A 303 10.19 -1.75 4.10
CA ARG A 303 9.61 -0.53 3.51
C ARG A 303 9.47 0.55 4.57
N VAL A 304 9.35 1.79 4.12
CA VAL A 304 8.99 2.94 4.97
C VAL A 304 7.71 3.57 4.42
N TRP A 305 6.73 3.78 5.29
CA TRP A 305 5.42 4.32 4.91
C TRP A 305 5.52 5.83 4.73
N ALA A 306 5.21 6.31 3.55
CA ALA A 306 5.28 7.73 3.21
C ALA A 306 4.18 8.51 3.95
N PRO A 307 4.51 9.56 4.72
CA PRO A 307 3.52 10.39 5.37
C PRO A 307 2.80 11.30 4.36
N ASP A 308 1.57 11.73 4.66
CA ASP A 308 0.96 12.85 3.95
C ASP A 308 1.65 14.16 4.33
N ALA A 309 2.73 14.50 3.64
CA ALA A 309 3.60 15.61 3.98
C ALA A 309 4.09 16.37 2.74
N ARG A 310 4.18 17.70 2.87
CA ARG A 310 4.76 18.58 1.85
C ARG A 310 6.26 18.34 1.67
N ALA A 311 6.82 18.77 0.55
CA ALA A 311 8.22 18.54 0.21
C ALA A 311 9.26 18.87 1.32
N PRO A 312 9.18 19.99 2.08
CA PRO A 312 10.15 20.27 3.15
C PRO A 312 10.05 19.29 4.31
N GLU A 313 8.84 18.90 4.68
CA GLU A 313 8.57 17.95 5.77
C GLU A 313 8.97 16.54 5.37
N PHE A 314 8.58 16.12 4.16
CA PHE A 314 8.98 14.85 3.58
C PHE A 314 10.50 14.73 3.45
N ARG A 315 11.22 15.79 3.05
CA ARG A 315 12.69 15.78 3.00
C ARG A 315 13.32 15.56 4.37
N ARG A 316 12.77 16.20 5.43
CA ARG A 316 13.23 15.98 6.81
C ARG A 316 12.95 14.55 7.28
N TRP A 317 11.75 14.04 7.00
CA TRP A 317 11.35 12.67 7.32
C TRP A 317 12.24 11.65 6.58
N LEU A 318 12.42 11.81 5.29
CA LEU A 318 13.29 10.96 4.46
C LEU A 318 14.73 10.98 4.97
N GLY A 319 15.21 12.12 5.47
CA GLY A 319 16.54 12.29 6.06
C GLY A 319 16.82 11.33 7.21
N LYS A 320 15.82 10.97 8.02
CA LYS A 320 15.96 9.98 9.11
C LYS A 320 16.30 8.59 8.56
N TRP A 321 15.73 8.24 7.40
CA TRP A 321 15.94 6.95 6.75
C TRP A 321 17.19 6.91 5.86
N VAL A 322 17.61 8.06 5.36
CA VAL A 322 18.77 8.19 4.45
C VAL A 322 20.07 8.37 5.24
N ASN A 323 20.03 9.03 6.39
CA ASN A 323 21.21 9.38 7.18
C ASN A 323 21.47 8.45 8.38
N GLY A 324 20.64 7.42 8.58
CA GLY A 324 20.81 6.45 9.66
C GLY A 324 20.61 7.03 11.08
N ILE A 325 20.00 8.20 11.19
CA ILE A 325 19.66 8.84 12.47
C ILE A 325 18.28 8.27 12.86
N ARG A 326 18.26 7.30 13.77
CA ARG A 326 17.07 6.87 14.50
C ARG A 326 16.78 7.85 15.64
#